data_2865afc19f6afa9801c259ada2e7378c
#
_entry.id   2865afc19f6afa9801c259ada2e7378c
#
_cell.length_a   1.000
_cell.length_b   1.000
_cell.length_c   1.000
_cell.angle_alpha   90.00
_cell.angle_beta   90.00
_cell.angle_gamma   90.00
#
_symmetry.space_group_name_H-M   'P 1'
#
loop_
_entity.id
_entity.type
_entity.pdbx_description
1 polymer ?
#
loop_
_entity_poly.entity_id
_entity_poly.type
_entity_poly.pdbx_seq_one_letter_code
_entity_poly.pdbx_strand_id
1 'polypeptide(L)'
;SFGGFDNPAPLHRTMDFRPKTFIPRQNPFYVALPYNDVCKGEHKPEASRVIPWFHREFSGKGQSVCKGRWVQIIYNKRSCFAQWEDCGPFTTEDWPYVFGDKPPVNTHNKGAGIDISPAVRDYLGITGGTAIVH
;
A
#
# COMPACT_ATOMS: atom_id res chain seq x y z
N SER A 1 9.67 -20.88 -2.38
CA SER A 1 9.16 -19.65 -3.00
C SER A 1 8.47 -20.01 -4.30
N PHE A 2 7.54 -19.21 -4.68
CA PHE A 2 6.74 -19.46 -5.87
C PHE A 2 7.02 -18.35 -6.87
N GLY A 3 7.75 -18.65 -7.94
CA GLY A 3 8.07 -17.70 -8.96
C GLY A 3 9.20 -16.72 -8.64
N GLY A 4 9.93 -16.96 -7.55
CA GLY A 4 11.06 -16.11 -7.17
C GLY A 4 10.65 -14.84 -6.42
N PHE A 5 11.55 -13.90 -6.34
CA PHE A 5 11.35 -12.63 -5.65
C PHE A 5 11.22 -11.50 -6.65
N ASP A 6 10.30 -10.58 -6.37
CA ASP A 6 10.17 -9.37 -7.14
C ASP A 6 11.37 -8.44 -6.91
N ASN A 7 11.76 -7.71 -7.95
CA ASN A 7 12.70 -6.62 -7.84
C ASN A 7 11.93 -5.32 -7.61
N PRO A 8 12.02 -4.69 -6.43
CA PRO A 8 11.23 -3.50 -6.12
C PRO A 8 11.74 -2.21 -6.75
N ALA A 9 12.79 -2.26 -7.58
CA ALA A 9 13.34 -1.07 -8.20
C ALA A 9 12.37 -0.51 -9.26
N PRO A 10 12.31 0.83 -9.43
CA PRO A 10 11.36 1.45 -10.36
C PRO A 10 11.48 0.99 -11.80
N LEU A 11 12.68 0.64 -12.27
CA LEU A 11 12.93 0.23 -13.64
C LEU A 11 12.28 -1.12 -14.00
N HIS A 12 11.86 -1.88 -13.03
CA HIS A 12 11.27 -3.21 -13.22
C HIS A 12 9.74 -3.19 -13.09
N ARG A 13 9.10 -2.03 -13.36
CA ARG A 13 7.66 -1.87 -13.25
C ARG A 13 7.00 -1.53 -14.56
N THR A 14 5.73 -1.95 -14.68
CA THR A 14 4.83 -1.49 -15.71
C THR A 14 4.20 -0.16 -15.29
N MET A 15 3.34 0.43 -16.14
CA MET A 15 2.73 1.72 -15.86
C MET A 15 1.83 1.72 -14.61
N ASP A 16 1.29 0.58 -14.21
CA ASP A 16 0.48 0.44 -13.01
C ASP A 16 1.28 -0.15 -11.83
N PHE A 17 2.60 -0.03 -11.88
CA PHE A 17 3.55 -0.44 -10.85
C PHE A 17 3.66 -1.95 -10.63
N ARG A 18 3.13 -2.75 -11.55
CA ARG A 18 3.28 -4.21 -11.48
C ARG A 18 4.66 -4.66 -11.92
N PRO A 19 5.19 -5.78 -11.39
CA PRO A 19 6.45 -6.32 -11.86
C PRO A 19 6.40 -6.70 -13.34
N LYS A 20 7.46 -6.40 -14.08
CA LYS A 20 7.53 -6.69 -15.51
C LYS A 20 7.81 -8.17 -15.81
N THR A 21 8.59 -8.82 -14.97
CA THR A 21 9.14 -10.15 -15.23
C THR A 21 8.70 -11.21 -14.24
N PHE A 22 7.79 -10.88 -13.34
CA PHE A 22 7.46 -11.73 -12.21
C PHE A 22 5.99 -11.52 -11.82
N ILE A 23 5.28 -12.63 -11.62
CA ILE A 23 3.91 -12.59 -11.08
C ILE A 23 4.00 -12.99 -9.61
N PRO A 24 3.88 -12.06 -8.66
CA PRO A 24 4.08 -12.37 -7.25
C PRO A 24 2.95 -13.23 -6.70
N ARG A 25 3.31 -14.27 -5.95
CA ARG A 25 2.37 -15.07 -5.16
C ARG A 25 2.58 -14.85 -3.67
N GLN A 26 3.85 -14.82 -3.26
CA GLN A 26 4.25 -14.45 -1.91
C GLN A 26 5.30 -13.37 -2.04
N ASN A 27 4.87 -12.13 -1.94
CA ASN A 27 5.76 -11.00 -2.08
C ASN A 27 6.19 -10.51 -0.70
N PRO A 28 7.49 -10.53 -0.34
CA PRO A 28 7.94 -10.00 0.94
C PRO A 28 7.85 -8.47 1.03
N PHE A 29 7.65 -7.79 -0.10
CA PHE A 29 7.52 -6.33 -0.15
C PHE A 29 6.05 -5.95 -0.08
N TYR A 30 5.56 -5.66 1.12
CA TYR A 30 4.17 -5.30 1.36
C TYR A 30 4.04 -4.20 2.41
N VAL A 31 2.89 -3.55 2.40
CA VAL A 31 2.56 -2.47 3.33
C VAL A 31 1.13 -2.61 3.83
N ALA A 32 0.84 -1.94 4.94
CA ALA A 32 -0.51 -1.67 5.40
C ALA A 32 -0.74 -0.16 5.37
N LEU A 33 -1.87 0.24 4.82
CA LEU A 33 -2.34 1.62 4.81
C LEU A 33 -3.68 1.70 5.56
N PRO A 34 -3.97 2.83 6.21
CA PRO A 34 -5.11 2.91 7.14
C PRO A 34 -6.45 3.14 6.43
N TYR A 35 -6.72 2.39 5.39
CA TYR A 35 -8.00 2.41 4.71
C TYR A 35 -8.35 1.03 4.15
N ASN A 36 -9.59 0.62 4.34
CA ASN A 36 -10.16 -0.56 3.70
C ASN A 36 -11.42 -0.14 2.96
N ASP A 37 -11.46 -0.39 1.66
CA ASP A 37 -12.61 -0.02 0.82
C ASP A 37 -13.82 -0.92 1.02
N VAL A 38 -13.65 -2.08 1.66
CA VAL A 38 -14.73 -3.04 1.87
C VAL A 38 -15.02 -3.20 3.35
N CYS A 39 -16.29 -3.20 3.71
CA CYS A 39 -16.78 -3.45 5.06
C CYS A 39 -18.01 -4.33 4.99
N LYS A 40 -18.03 -5.45 5.74
CA LYS A 40 -19.16 -6.37 5.80
C LYS A 40 -19.64 -6.84 4.42
N GLY A 41 -18.71 -7.14 3.53
CA GLY A 41 -19.00 -7.67 2.20
C GLY A 41 -19.47 -6.64 1.17
N GLU A 42 -19.38 -5.35 1.48
CA GLU A 42 -19.78 -4.29 0.57
C GLU A 42 -18.74 -3.18 0.53
N HIS A 43 -18.65 -2.48 -0.59
CA HIS A 43 -17.80 -1.30 -0.68
C HIS A 43 -18.36 -0.17 0.19
N LYS A 44 -17.46 0.57 0.84
CA LYS A 44 -17.85 1.75 1.61
C LYS A 44 -18.43 2.81 0.67
N PRO A 45 -19.39 3.65 1.16
CA PRO A 45 -20.07 4.62 0.30
C PRO A 45 -19.13 5.61 -0.40
N GLU A 46 -18.04 6.00 0.25
CA GLU A 46 -17.09 6.96 -0.32
C GLU A 46 -16.13 6.33 -1.32
N ALA A 47 -15.99 4.99 -1.34
CA ALA A 47 -14.93 4.30 -2.10
C ALA A 47 -14.93 4.67 -3.59
N SER A 48 -16.11 4.65 -4.24
CA SER A 48 -16.21 4.98 -5.67
C SER A 48 -15.85 6.43 -5.98
N ARG A 49 -15.88 7.29 -4.98
CA ARG A 49 -15.64 8.72 -5.13
C ARG A 49 -14.20 9.10 -4.80
N VAL A 50 -13.59 8.46 -3.80
CA VAL A 50 -12.26 8.85 -3.32
C VAL A 50 -11.13 8.04 -3.93
N ILE A 51 -11.40 6.82 -4.41
CA ILE A 51 -10.38 5.96 -5.01
C ILE A 51 -10.28 6.25 -6.51
N PRO A 52 -9.15 6.81 -6.99
CA PRO A 52 -9.04 7.22 -8.40
C PRO A 52 -9.24 6.09 -9.40
N TRP A 53 -8.90 4.87 -9.04
CA TRP A 53 -9.00 3.71 -9.95
C TRP A 53 -10.23 2.84 -9.71
N PHE A 54 -11.18 3.28 -8.88
CA PHE A 54 -12.29 2.42 -8.45
C PHE A 54 -13.06 1.82 -9.64
N HIS A 55 -13.51 2.65 -10.57
CA HIS A 55 -14.34 2.18 -11.69
C HIS A 55 -13.58 1.29 -12.66
N ARG A 56 -12.31 1.60 -12.88
CA ARG A 56 -11.46 0.81 -13.77
C ARG A 56 -11.17 -0.59 -13.22
N GLU A 57 -10.95 -0.68 -11.91
CA GLU A 57 -10.55 -1.92 -11.24
C GLU A 57 -11.72 -2.68 -10.60
N PHE A 58 -12.93 -2.13 -10.64
CA PHE A 58 -14.08 -2.77 -10.02
C PHE A 58 -14.34 -4.14 -10.66
N SER A 59 -14.34 -5.20 -9.83
CA SER A 59 -14.50 -6.58 -10.28
C SER A 59 -15.71 -7.27 -9.65
N GLY A 60 -16.46 -6.59 -8.80
CA GLY A 60 -17.66 -7.14 -8.19
C GLY A 60 -17.88 -6.65 -6.77
N LYS A 61 -19.10 -6.89 -6.28
CA LYS A 61 -19.52 -6.50 -4.93
C LYS A 61 -18.61 -7.19 -3.90
N GLY A 62 -18.08 -6.40 -2.96
CA GLY A 62 -17.26 -6.91 -1.88
C GLY A 62 -15.84 -7.29 -2.28
N GLN A 63 -15.45 -7.07 -3.53
CA GLN A 63 -14.08 -7.30 -3.99
C GLN A 63 -13.27 -6.01 -3.87
N SER A 64 -12.26 -6.01 -2.99
CA SER A 64 -11.43 -4.84 -2.78
C SER A 64 -10.69 -4.42 -4.05
N VAL A 65 -10.65 -3.11 -4.31
CA VAL A 65 -9.82 -2.51 -5.36
C VAL A 65 -8.53 -1.92 -4.80
N CYS A 66 -8.32 -2.01 -3.50
CA CYS A 66 -7.11 -1.53 -2.83
C CYS A 66 -6.12 -2.67 -2.57
N LYS A 67 -6.61 -3.78 -2.04
CA LYS A 67 -5.76 -4.92 -1.70
C LYS A 67 -5.02 -5.44 -2.93
N GLY A 68 -3.72 -5.65 -2.78
CA GLY A 68 -2.86 -6.09 -3.87
C GLY A 68 -2.35 -4.96 -4.75
N ARG A 69 -2.79 -3.72 -4.53
CA ARG A 69 -2.33 -2.57 -5.31
C ARG A 69 -0.87 -2.27 -5.00
N TRP A 70 -0.10 -1.94 -6.03
CA TRP A 70 1.29 -1.56 -5.87
C TRP A 70 1.41 -0.09 -5.52
N VAL A 71 2.27 0.22 -4.55
CA VAL A 71 2.58 1.58 -4.14
C VAL A 71 4.08 1.79 -4.15
N GLN A 72 4.49 3.03 -4.39
CA GLN A 72 5.89 3.43 -4.31
C GLN A 72 6.14 4.09 -2.97
N ILE A 73 7.22 3.68 -2.30
CA ILE A 73 7.63 4.25 -1.01
C ILE A 73 8.98 4.89 -1.19
N ILE A 74 9.11 6.14 -0.77
CA ILE A 74 10.33 6.91 -0.92
C ILE A 74 10.86 7.26 0.48
N TYR A 75 12.12 6.93 0.72
CA TYR A 75 12.84 7.28 1.95
C TYR A 75 14.22 7.80 1.59
N ASN A 76 14.51 9.05 1.97
CA ASN A 76 15.72 9.75 1.56
C ASN A 76 15.86 9.71 0.03
N LYS A 77 16.93 9.14 -0.49
CA LYS A 77 17.18 9.02 -1.95
C LYS A 77 16.86 7.64 -2.48
N ARG A 78 16.20 6.80 -1.70
CA ARG A 78 15.84 5.44 -2.10
C ARG A 78 14.34 5.33 -2.28
N SER A 79 13.93 4.44 -3.16
CA SER A 79 12.51 4.12 -3.34
C SER A 79 12.35 2.64 -3.63
N CYS A 80 11.19 2.09 -3.27
CA CYS A 80 10.83 0.73 -3.63
C CYS A 80 9.33 0.64 -3.88
N PHE A 81 8.93 -0.43 -4.57
CA PHE A 81 7.53 -0.76 -4.78
C PHE A 81 7.13 -1.92 -3.88
N ALA A 82 5.95 -1.81 -3.29
CA ALA A 82 5.41 -2.81 -2.39
C ALA A 82 3.92 -2.96 -2.63
N GLN A 83 3.36 -4.11 -2.27
CA GLN A 83 1.93 -4.35 -2.40
C GLN A 83 1.19 -3.95 -1.14
N TRP A 84 0.06 -3.30 -1.33
CA TRP A 84 -0.88 -2.97 -0.27
C TRP A 84 -1.66 -4.23 0.07
N GLU A 85 -1.24 -4.93 1.13
CA GLU A 85 -1.80 -6.23 1.47
C GLU A 85 -2.62 -6.23 2.74
N ASP A 86 -2.50 -5.20 3.57
CA ASP A 86 -3.18 -5.15 4.85
C ASP A 86 -3.68 -3.75 5.16
N CYS A 87 -4.45 -3.61 6.20
CA CYS A 87 -5.10 -2.40 6.63
C CYS A 87 -4.62 -1.99 8.01
N GLY A 88 -4.26 -0.74 8.17
CA GLY A 88 -3.69 -0.18 9.40
C GLY A 88 -2.58 0.81 9.06
N PRO A 89 -1.91 1.40 10.04
CA PRO A 89 -2.05 1.15 11.48
C PRO A 89 -3.28 1.82 12.10
N PHE A 90 -3.85 1.15 13.06
CA PHE A 90 -4.87 1.61 14.02
C PHE A 90 -6.23 2.02 13.47
N THR A 91 -6.39 2.31 12.19
CA THR A 91 -7.68 2.68 11.61
C THR A 91 -7.84 2.11 10.20
N THR A 92 -9.08 2.02 9.74
CA THR A 92 -9.42 1.50 8.41
C THR A 92 -10.25 2.50 7.60
N GLU A 93 -10.34 3.75 8.06
CA GLU A 93 -11.26 4.73 7.49
C GLU A 93 -10.61 6.06 7.11
N ASP A 94 -9.26 6.10 7.07
CA ASP A 94 -8.52 7.34 6.87
C ASP A 94 -8.31 7.66 5.40
N TRP A 95 -9.39 7.72 4.62
CA TRP A 95 -9.30 8.06 3.21
C TRP A 95 -8.79 9.49 2.95
N PRO A 96 -9.02 10.49 3.83
CA PRO A 96 -8.46 11.82 3.58
C PRO A 96 -6.94 11.85 3.60
N TYR A 97 -6.31 10.96 4.35
CA TYR A 97 -4.86 10.80 4.33
C TYR A 97 -4.41 9.95 3.14
N VAL A 98 -5.03 8.78 2.94
CA VAL A 98 -4.58 7.81 1.93
C VAL A 98 -4.77 8.35 0.50
N PHE A 99 -5.93 8.95 0.23
CA PHE A 99 -6.28 9.44 -1.11
C PHE A 99 -6.34 10.96 -1.22
N GLY A 100 -5.99 11.67 -0.17
CA GLY A 100 -6.04 13.12 -0.14
C GLY A 100 -4.72 13.73 0.33
N ASP A 101 -4.81 14.90 0.93
CA ASP A 101 -3.66 15.67 1.39
C ASP A 101 -3.64 15.90 2.89
N LYS A 102 -4.48 15.20 3.64
CA LYS A 102 -4.55 15.33 5.09
C LYS A 102 -3.48 14.48 5.76
N PRO A 103 -2.97 14.89 6.93
CA PRO A 103 -2.09 14.02 7.72
C PRO A 103 -2.86 12.81 8.27
N PRO A 104 -2.16 11.75 8.70
CA PRO A 104 -2.83 10.62 9.33
C PRO A 104 -3.61 11.05 10.56
N VAL A 105 -4.83 10.50 10.73
CA VAL A 105 -5.62 10.79 11.94
C VAL A 105 -5.09 10.06 13.15
N ASN A 106 -4.32 8.98 12.96
CA ASN A 106 -3.73 8.22 14.04
C ASN A 106 -2.73 9.09 14.83
N THR A 107 -2.83 9.05 16.16
CA THR A 107 -1.92 9.76 17.06
C THR A 107 -0.97 8.82 17.82
N HIS A 108 -1.18 7.50 17.69
CA HIS A 108 -0.31 6.49 18.30
C HIS A 108 0.97 6.33 17.48
N ASN A 109 2.02 5.83 18.11
CA ASN A 109 3.29 5.53 17.45
C ASN A 109 3.80 6.71 16.61
N LYS A 110 3.82 7.90 17.21
CA LYS A 110 4.26 9.17 16.58
C LYS A 110 3.44 9.56 15.36
N GLY A 111 2.16 9.19 15.33
CA GLY A 111 1.27 9.51 14.22
C GLY A 111 1.51 8.67 12.98
N ALA A 112 1.94 7.42 13.15
CA ALA A 112 2.23 6.52 12.02
C ALA A 112 1.04 6.37 11.09
N GLY A 113 1.27 6.50 9.80
CA GLY A 113 0.25 6.38 8.76
C GLY A 113 0.50 5.21 7.80
N ILE A 114 1.57 4.46 7.99
CA ILE A 114 1.87 3.29 7.17
C ILE A 114 2.68 2.31 8.00
N ASP A 115 2.41 1.02 7.82
CA ASP A 115 3.27 -0.05 8.29
C ASP A 115 3.95 -0.71 7.10
N ILE A 116 5.25 -0.91 7.20
CA ILE A 116 6.05 -1.51 6.13
C ILE A 116 6.58 -2.87 6.56
N SER A 117 6.70 -3.78 5.58
CA SER A 117 7.27 -5.09 5.84
C SER A 117 8.77 -5.00 6.15
N PRO A 118 9.35 -6.04 6.80
CA PRO A 118 10.79 -6.09 7.04
C PRO A 118 11.62 -5.94 5.77
N ALA A 119 11.19 -6.53 4.66
CA ALA A 119 11.90 -6.43 3.39
C ALA A 119 11.92 -5.01 2.84
N VAL A 120 10.81 -4.28 2.93
CA VAL A 120 10.73 -2.86 2.54
C VAL A 120 11.68 -2.04 3.40
N ARG A 121 11.61 -2.24 4.72
CA ARG A 121 12.48 -1.55 5.67
C ARG A 121 13.95 -1.74 5.34
N ASP A 122 14.36 -2.99 5.11
CA ASP A 122 15.76 -3.32 4.83
C ASP A 122 16.21 -2.74 3.49
N TYR A 123 15.37 -2.85 2.47
CA TYR A 123 15.69 -2.32 1.14
C TYR A 123 15.89 -0.80 1.16
N LEU A 124 15.05 -0.09 1.92
CA LEU A 124 15.14 1.37 2.04
C LEU A 124 16.24 1.81 3.01
N GLY A 125 16.77 0.92 3.82
CA GLY A 125 17.82 1.24 4.78
C GLY A 125 17.29 1.97 6.01
N ILE A 126 16.02 1.75 6.37
CA ILE A 126 15.42 2.37 7.54
C ILE A 126 15.91 1.64 8.79
N THR A 127 16.47 2.40 9.72
CA THR A 127 16.89 1.91 11.03
C THR A 127 15.98 2.51 12.10
N GLY A 128 15.76 1.78 13.19
CA GLY A 128 14.89 2.25 14.26
C GLY A 128 13.42 1.88 14.05
N GLY A 129 12.56 2.31 14.97
CA GLY A 129 11.15 1.91 15.00
C GLY A 129 10.24 2.73 14.12
N THR A 130 10.60 3.98 13.83
CA THR A 130 9.79 4.88 13.00
C THR A 130 10.68 5.74 12.11
N ALA A 131 10.13 6.13 10.96
CA ALA A 131 10.79 7.02 10.03
C ALA A 131 9.73 7.79 9.23
N ILE A 132 10.14 8.87 8.57
CA ILE A 132 9.26 9.62 7.66
C ILE A 132 9.54 9.14 6.23
N VAL A 133 8.49 8.63 5.58
CA VAL A 133 8.55 8.19 4.18
C VAL A 133 7.52 8.94 3.34
N HIS A 134 7.70 8.88 2.06
CA HIS A 134 6.79 9.52 1.10
C HIS A 134 6.20 8.53 0.10
#